data_aef3e11ecc261a543918235d77e5fe71
#
_entry.id   aef3e11ecc261a543918235d77e5fe71
#
_cell.length_a   1.000
_cell.length_b   1.000
_cell.length_c   1.000
_cell.angle_alpha   90.00
_cell.angle_beta   90.00
_cell.angle_gamma   90.00
#
_symmetry.space_group_name_H-M   'P 1'
#
loop_
_entity.id
_entity.type
_entity.pdbx_description
1 polymer ?
#
loop_
_entity_poly.entity_id
_entity_poly.type
_entity_poly.pdbx_seq_one_letter_code
_entity_poly.pdbx_strand_id
1 'polypeptide(L)'
;MKYILTLLFTVIVLTACSNEIIHYDYIFNGEGEFWKAEYSFSGTEIWGKKDGTITYSNENSEEFILTYKGSLEEISTMQTLEYSYKTTAGGGSNTMEFDEPPTDVTFKIQGGTGNGAKVNEDEVVQVNVKWDDYEESFELHNKNK
;
A
#
# COMPACT_ATOMS: atom_id res chain seq x y z
N MET A 1 57.15 8.32 47.34
CA MET A 1 55.72 8.53 47.22
C MET A 1 55.29 8.09 45.80
N LYS A 2 54.65 6.96 45.71
CA LYS A 2 54.17 6.41 44.43
C LYS A 2 52.71 6.76 44.32
N TYR A 3 52.38 7.66 43.42
CA TYR A 3 50.97 7.92 43.10
C TYR A 3 50.54 6.92 42.06
N ILE A 4 49.75 5.90 42.52
CA ILE A 4 49.08 4.98 41.64
C ILE A 4 47.87 5.75 41.12
N LEU A 5 47.98 6.25 39.93
CA LEU A 5 46.88 6.86 39.18
C LEU A 5 46.02 5.69 38.67
N THR A 6 45.04 5.31 39.46
CA THR A 6 44.03 4.32 39.04
C THR A 6 43.15 5.02 38.01
N LEU A 7 43.46 4.87 36.74
CA LEU A 7 42.59 5.25 35.65
C LEU A 7 41.40 4.32 35.64
N LEU A 8 40.31 4.74 36.30
CA LEU A 8 39.03 4.05 36.24
C LEU A 8 38.49 4.28 34.83
N PHE A 9 38.77 3.28 33.98
CA PHE A 9 38.20 3.26 32.62
C PHE A 9 36.72 2.87 32.80
N THR A 10 35.88 3.90 32.93
CA THR A 10 34.43 3.73 32.93
C THR A 10 34.06 3.42 31.50
N VAL A 11 33.94 2.15 31.18
CA VAL A 11 33.33 1.67 29.94
C VAL A 11 31.84 2.05 30.02
N ILE A 12 31.51 3.19 29.47
CA ILE A 12 30.11 3.53 29.22
C ILE A 12 29.66 2.59 28.09
N VAL A 13 29.04 1.51 28.47
CA VAL A 13 28.29 0.68 27.52
C VAL A 13 27.09 1.51 27.11
N LEU A 14 27.26 2.28 26.06
CA LEU A 14 26.15 2.88 25.33
C LEU A 14 25.34 1.71 24.75
N THR A 15 24.36 1.24 25.51
CA THR A 15 23.30 0.42 24.96
C THR A 15 22.52 1.30 24.01
N ALA A 16 23.05 1.47 22.81
CA ALA A 16 22.29 2.06 21.74
C ALA A 16 21.09 1.14 21.51
N CYS A 17 19.90 1.57 21.92
CA CYS A 17 18.66 1.03 21.39
C CYS A 17 18.64 1.37 19.90
N SER A 18 19.24 0.52 19.08
CA SER A 18 19.18 0.69 17.64
C SER A 18 17.84 0.14 17.18
N ASN A 19 16.92 1.00 16.81
CA ASN A 19 15.75 0.62 16.05
C ASN A 19 16.19 0.28 14.62
N GLU A 20 15.76 -0.85 14.10
CA GLU A 20 15.87 -1.18 12.70
C GLU A 20 14.64 -0.62 11.98
N ILE A 21 14.87 0.22 10.99
CA ILE A 21 13.82 0.85 10.20
C ILE A 21 13.92 0.29 8.77
N ILE A 22 12.85 -0.34 8.31
CA ILE A 22 12.74 -0.92 6.97
C ILE A 22 11.67 -0.16 6.21
N HIS A 23 12.06 0.42 5.06
CA HIS A 23 11.13 1.05 4.14
C HIS A 23 10.78 0.08 3.03
N TYR A 24 9.53 0.09 2.58
CA TYR A 24 9.07 -0.68 1.44
C TYR A 24 8.15 0.16 0.57
N ASP A 25 8.20 -0.14 -0.73
CA ASP A 25 7.39 0.50 -1.76
C ASP A 25 7.14 -0.51 -2.88
N TYR A 26 5.89 -0.91 -3.04
CA TYR A 26 5.48 -1.90 -4.02
C TYR A 26 4.45 -1.29 -4.96
N ILE A 27 4.62 -1.54 -6.25
CA ILE A 27 3.69 -1.10 -7.29
C ILE A 27 3.26 -2.33 -8.09
N PHE A 28 1.95 -2.56 -8.12
CA PHE A 28 1.31 -3.65 -8.82
C PHE A 28 0.50 -3.10 -9.97
N ASN A 29 0.64 -3.66 -11.16
CA ASN A 29 -0.06 -3.23 -12.36
C ASN A 29 -0.72 -4.42 -13.04
N GLY A 30 -1.83 -4.13 -13.71
CA GLY A 30 -2.53 -5.09 -14.54
C GLY A 30 -3.66 -4.43 -15.32
N GLU A 31 -4.19 -5.18 -16.26
CA GLU A 31 -5.28 -4.71 -17.10
C GLU A 31 -6.18 -5.85 -17.57
N GLY A 32 -7.44 -5.52 -17.76
CA GLY A 32 -8.40 -6.32 -18.49
C GLY A 32 -8.63 -5.78 -19.90
N GLU A 33 -9.77 -6.06 -20.48
CA GLU A 33 -10.14 -5.59 -21.83
C GLU A 33 -10.43 -4.08 -21.84
N PHE A 34 -11.23 -3.61 -20.87
CA PHE A 34 -11.71 -2.22 -20.80
C PHE A 34 -11.00 -1.37 -19.77
N TRP A 35 -10.49 -1.97 -18.70
CA TRP A 35 -9.91 -1.28 -17.57
C TRP A 35 -8.46 -1.68 -17.33
N LYS A 36 -7.69 -0.76 -16.80
CA LYS A 36 -6.36 -1.02 -16.22
C LYS A 36 -6.31 -0.44 -14.82
N ALA A 37 -5.45 -0.99 -13.99
CA ALA A 37 -5.27 -0.48 -12.64
C ALA A 37 -3.81 -0.54 -12.18
N GLU A 38 -3.52 0.33 -11.22
CA GLU A 38 -2.29 0.35 -10.46
C GLU A 38 -2.65 0.36 -8.97
N TYR A 39 -1.98 -0.47 -8.19
CA TYR A 39 -2.06 -0.46 -6.74
C TYR A 39 -0.67 -0.21 -6.18
N SER A 40 -0.51 0.84 -5.41
CA SER A 40 0.72 1.17 -4.70
C SER A 40 0.54 0.96 -3.19
N PHE A 41 1.55 0.34 -2.58
CA PHE A 41 1.60 0.07 -1.16
C PHE A 41 2.98 0.41 -0.63
N SER A 42 3.06 1.42 0.20
CA SER A 42 4.32 1.90 0.76
C SER A 42 4.24 2.05 2.27
N GLY A 43 5.37 1.96 2.93
CA GLY A 43 5.40 2.18 4.37
C GLY A 43 6.73 1.92 5.03
N THR A 44 6.67 1.84 6.36
CA THR A 44 7.83 1.70 7.22
C THR A 44 7.54 0.68 8.31
N GLU A 45 8.45 -0.26 8.50
CA GLU A 45 8.49 -1.16 9.66
C GLU A 45 9.57 -0.68 10.62
N ILE A 46 9.25 -0.64 11.89
CA ILE A 46 10.16 -0.25 12.96
C ILE A 46 10.28 -1.42 13.94
N TRP A 47 11.46 -2.02 13.97
CA TRP A 47 11.84 -3.05 14.91
C TRP A 47 12.72 -2.44 15.98
N GLY A 48 12.41 -2.68 17.24
CA GLY A 48 13.17 -2.16 18.37
C GLY A 48 13.27 -3.18 19.50
N LYS A 49 13.93 -2.76 20.57
CA LYS A 49 14.02 -3.53 21.81
C LYS A 49 13.80 -2.60 22.99
N LYS A 50 12.83 -2.95 23.83
CA LYS A 50 12.53 -2.22 25.06
C LYS A 50 12.51 -3.21 26.22
N ASP A 51 13.32 -2.93 27.26
CA ASP A 51 13.39 -3.76 28.46
C ASP A 51 13.63 -5.27 28.17
N GLY A 52 14.47 -5.56 27.16
CA GLY A 52 14.74 -6.93 26.73
C GLY A 52 13.69 -7.56 25.81
N THR A 53 12.58 -6.88 25.56
CA THR A 53 11.49 -7.35 24.70
C THR A 53 11.59 -6.72 23.31
N ILE A 54 11.43 -7.53 22.25
CA ILE A 54 11.38 -7.04 20.88
C ILE A 54 10.08 -6.28 20.70
N THR A 55 10.16 -5.09 20.13
CA THR A 55 9.02 -4.25 19.75
C THR A 55 8.92 -4.16 18.24
N TYR A 56 7.69 -4.11 17.73
CA TYR A 56 7.39 -3.95 16.32
C TYR A 56 6.25 -2.95 16.17
N SER A 57 6.40 -2.06 15.20
CA SER A 57 5.33 -1.20 14.72
C SER A 57 5.47 -0.97 13.22
N ASN A 58 4.39 -0.67 12.54
CA ASN A 58 4.41 -0.27 11.14
C ASN A 58 3.43 0.87 10.87
N GLU A 59 3.72 1.60 9.82
CA GLU A 59 2.80 2.55 9.19
C GLU A 59 2.83 2.28 7.69
N ASN A 60 1.66 2.29 7.07
CA ASN A 60 1.54 2.10 5.64
C ASN A 60 0.52 3.07 5.03
N SER A 61 0.69 3.31 3.74
CA SER A 61 -0.27 3.99 2.89
C SER A 61 -0.48 3.18 1.63
N GLU A 62 -1.68 3.25 1.11
CA GLU A 62 -2.06 2.58 -0.12
C GLU A 62 -2.87 3.50 -1.02
N GLU A 63 -2.69 3.33 -2.31
CA GLU A 63 -3.49 3.99 -3.34
C GLU A 63 -3.83 2.98 -4.42
N PHE A 64 -5.09 2.90 -4.77
CA PHE A 64 -5.58 2.15 -5.92
C PHE A 64 -6.10 3.12 -6.96
N ILE A 65 -5.62 3.01 -8.19
CA ILE A 65 -5.98 3.84 -9.33
C ILE A 65 -6.55 2.94 -10.41
N LEU A 66 -7.83 3.15 -10.73
CA LEU A 66 -8.51 2.50 -11.85
C LEU A 66 -8.62 3.47 -13.01
N THR A 67 -8.28 3.04 -14.21
CA THR A 67 -8.36 3.87 -15.42
C THR A 67 -9.08 3.13 -16.53
N TYR A 68 -10.10 3.77 -17.13
CA TYR A 68 -10.72 3.28 -18.35
C TYR A 68 -9.75 3.42 -19.53
N LYS A 69 -9.63 2.37 -20.35
CA LYS A 69 -8.65 2.32 -21.45
C LYS A 69 -9.11 3.07 -22.71
N GLY A 70 -10.40 3.33 -22.81
CA GLY A 70 -11.01 4.10 -23.89
C GLY A 70 -11.07 5.59 -23.61
N SER A 71 -11.89 6.28 -24.38
CA SER A 71 -12.08 7.74 -24.26
C SER A 71 -13.15 8.08 -23.23
N LEU A 72 -13.12 9.33 -22.75
CA LEU A 72 -14.15 9.86 -21.86
C LEU A 72 -15.54 9.86 -22.53
N GLU A 73 -15.60 10.04 -23.84
CA GLU A 73 -16.84 10.00 -24.62
C GLU A 73 -17.52 8.63 -24.56
N GLU A 74 -16.74 7.54 -24.58
CA GLU A 74 -17.27 6.16 -24.53
C GLU A 74 -17.95 5.84 -23.19
N ILE A 75 -17.54 6.46 -22.10
CA ILE A 75 -18.16 6.32 -20.78
C ILE A 75 -19.12 7.46 -20.42
N SER A 76 -19.41 8.37 -21.36
CA SER A 76 -20.27 9.53 -21.10
C SER A 76 -21.71 9.18 -20.69
N THR A 77 -22.18 7.98 -21.03
CA THR A 77 -23.51 7.49 -20.66
C THR A 77 -23.50 6.53 -19.45
N MET A 78 -22.33 6.29 -18.83
CA MET A 78 -22.22 5.43 -17.66
C MET A 78 -23.00 6.04 -16.49
N GLN A 79 -23.86 5.23 -15.87
CA GLN A 79 -24.69 5.63 -14.75
C GLN A 79 -24.17 5.11 -13.43
N THR A 80 -23.53 3.95 -13.43
CA THR A 80 -23.00 3.33 -12.22
C THR A 80 -21.60 2.79 -12.45
N LEU A 81 -20.75 2.93 -11.44
CA LEU A 81 -19.42 2.32 -11.39
C LEU A 81 -19.18 1.80 -9.98
N GLU A 82 -18.95 0.49 -9.85
CA GLU A 82 -18.49 -0.15 -8.64
C GLU A 82 -17.14 -0.81 -8.91
N TYR A 83 -16.14 -0.53 -8.11
CA TYR A 83 -14.84 -1.12 -8.27
C TYR A 83 -14.21 -1.46 -6.92
N SER A 84 -13.44 -2.53 -6.93
CA SER A 84 -12.78 -3.04 -5.73
C SER A 84 -11.45 -3.68 -6.06
N TYR A 85 -10.58 -3.69 -5.07
CA TYR A 85 -9.36 -4.48 -5.08
C TYR A 85 -9.28 -5.32 -3.79
N LYS A 86 -8.58 -6.44 -3.88
CA LYS A 86 -8.38 -7.35 -2.76
C LYS A 86 -6.96 -7.90 -2.75
N THR A 87 -6.35 -7.87 -1.57
CA THR A 87 -5.06 -8.47 -1.23
C THR A 87 -5.25 -9.48 -0.10
N THR A 88 -4.19 -10.20 0.27
CA THR A 88 -4.21 -11.06 1.47
C THR A 88 -4.26 -10.22 2.77
N ALA A 89 -3.80 -8.98 2.73
CA ALA A 89 -3.79 -8.05 3.87
C ALA A 89 -5.10 -7.27 4.04
N GLY A 90 -5.95 -7.21 3.01
CA GLY A 90 -7.19 -6.44 3.02
C GLY A 90 -7.66 -6.06 1.63
N GLY A 91 -8.41 -4.99 1.52
CA GLY A 91 -8.91 -4.48 0.24
C GLY A 91 -9.70 -3.20 0.41
N GLY A 92 -10.14 -2.65 -0.72
CA GLY A 92 -10.98 -1.46 -0.77
C GLY A 92 -12.02 -1.57 -1.86
N SER A 93 -13.08 -0.82 -1.72
CA SER A 93 -14.14 -0.70 -2.71
C SER A 93 -14.73 0.70 -2.73
N ASN A 94 -15.26 1.07 -3.88
CA ASN A 94 -16.01 2.31 -4.05
C ASN A 94 -17.18 2.07 -5.02
N THR A 95 -18.28 2.75 -4.77
CA THR A 95 -19.47 2.75 -5.62
C THR A 95 -19.83 4.19 -5.94
N MET A 96 -20.02 4.49 -7.20
CA MET A 96 -20.38 5.81 -7.73
C MET A 96 -21.64 5.70 -8.57
N GLU A 97 -22.54 6.65 -8.37
CA GLU A 97 -23.71 6.87 -9.22
C GLU A 97 -23.53 8.23 -9.91
N PHE A 98 -23.77 8.28 -11.21
CA PHE A 98 -23.56 9.45 -12.03
C PHE A 98 -24.90 10.04 -12.52
N ASP A 99 -25.30 11.16 -11.96
CA ASP A 99 -26.42 11.96 -12.45
C ASP A 99 -26.04 12.78 -13.68
N GLU A 100 -24.75 13.08 -13.82
CA GLU A 100 -24.13 13.74 -14.99
C GLU A 100 -22.99 12.87 -15.52
N PRO A 101 -22.60 12.99 -16.80
CA PRO A 101 -21.51 12.22 -17.36
C PRO A 101 -20.23 12.31 -16.53
N PRO A 102 -19.47 11.21 -16.38
CA PRO A 102 -18.14 11.26 -15.77
C PRO A 102 -17.26 12.33 -16.42
N THR A 103 -16.47 13.00 -15.61
CA THR A 103 -15.54 14.06 -16.06
C THR A 103 -14.10 13.59 -16.21
N ASP A 104 -13.82 12.36 -15.82
CA ASP A 104 -12.49 11.73 -15.87
C ASP A 104 -12.64 10.23 -16.19
N VAL A 105 -11.61 9.66 -16.78
CA VAL A 105 -11.47 8.20 -16.99
C VAL A 105 -10.76 7.50 -15.85
N THR A 106 -10.32 8.25 -14.84
CA THR A 106 -9.51 7.75 -13.71
C THR A 106 -10.26 7.89 -12.39
N PHE A 107 -10.28 6.81 -11.62
CA PHE A 107 -10.97 6.70 -10.32
C PHE A 107 -9.99 6.16 -9.28
N LYS A 108 -10.11 6.63 -8.02
CA LYS A 108 -9.12 6.33 -6.98
C LYS A 108 -9.76 5.87 -5.68
N ILE A 109 -9.03 4.99 -4.97
CA ILE A 109 -9.23 4.68 -3.55
C ILE A 109 -7.90 4.93 -2.86
N GLN A 110 -7.93 5.64 -1.74
CA GLN A 110 -6.75 5.90 -0.91
C GLN A 110 -7.02 5.41 0.50
N GLY A 111 -6.00 4.84 1.13
CA GLY A 111 -6.07 4.33 2.48
C GLY A 111 -4.70 4.28 3.13
N GLY A 112 -4.69 3.79 4.35
CA GLY A 112 -3.47 3.57 5.11
C GLY A 112 -3.81 3.23 6.56
N THR A 113 -2.90 2.54 7.21
CA THR A 113 -3.05 2.16 8.62
C THR A 113 -1.73 2.21 9.37
N GLY A 114 -1.83 2.35 10.69
CA GLY A 114 -0.73 2.04 11.61
C GLY A 114 -0.93 0.64 12.21
N ASN A 115 0.14 -0.14 12.34
CA ASN A 115 0.15 -1.51 12.88
C ASN A 115 -0.82 -2.48 12.19
N GLY A 116 -1.10 -2.25 10.90
CA GLY A 116 -1.93 -3.11 10.06
C GLY A 116 -1.15 -4.25 9.42
N ALA A 117 -1.87 -5.12 8.70
CA ALA A 117 -1.25 -6.15 7.88
C ALA A 117 -0.49 -5.53 6.71
N LYS A 118 0.64 -6.15 6.36
CA LYS A 118 1.49 -5.73 5.26
C LYS A 118 1.19 -6.56 4.02
N VAL A 119 1.07 -5.89 2.88
CA VAL A 119 1.05 -6.54 1.57
C VAL A 119 2.45 -7.04 1.24
N ASN A 120 2.55 -8.25 0.68
CA ASN A 120 3.81 -8.83 0.27
C ASN A 120 4.20 -8.36 -1.13
N GLU A 121 5.49 -8.33 -1.41
CA GLU A 121 6.00 -7.96 -2.74
C GLU A 121 5.58 -8.95 -3.85
N ASP A 122 5.30 -10.21 -3.49
CA ASP A 122 4.83 -11.28 -4.38
C ASP A 122 3.30 -11.38 -4.47
N GLU A 123 2.59 -10.43 -3.88
CA GLU A 123 1.14 -10.40 -3.86
C GLU A 123 0.56 -10.39 -5.28
N VAL A 124 -0.58 -11.04 -5.44
CA VAL A 124 -1.45 -10.88 -6.60
C VAL A 124 -2.69 -10.14 -6.14
N VAL A 125 -2.87 -8.93 -6.65
CA VAL A 125 -4.02 -8.11 -6.28
C VAL A 125 -5.18 -8.41 -7.21
N GLN A 126 -6.31 -8.84 -6.66
CA GLN A 126 -7.51 -9.12 -7.43
C GLN A 126 -8.31 -7.83 -7.63
N VAL A 127 -8.71 -7.54 -8.85
CA VAL A 127 -9.53 -6.38 -9.20
C VAL A 127 -10.84 -6.82 -9.79
N ASN A 128 -11.93 -6.21 -9.34
CA ASN A 128 -13.26 -6.37 -9.92
C ASN A 128 -13.84 -4.98 -10.24
N VAL A 129 -14.38 -4.83 -11.42
CA VAL A 129 -15.03 -3.61 -11.90
C VAL A 129 -16.39 -3.95 -12.48
N LYS A 130 -17.42 -3.26 -12.01
CA LYS A 130 -18.78 -3.34 -12.54
C LYS A 130 -19.21 -1.94 -12.99
N TRP A 131 -19.70 -1.82 -14.19
CA TRP A 131 -20.27 -0.59 -14.68
C TRP A 131 -21.52 -0.87 -15.48
N ASP A 132 -22.61 -0.21 -15.11
CA ASP A 132 -23.93 -0.49 -15.65
C ASP A 132 -24.23 -2.01 -15.63
N ASP A 133 -24.44 -2.64 -16.80
CA ASP A 133 -24.69 -4.08 -16.93
C ASP A 133 -23.44 -4.91 -17.23
N TYR A 134 -22.23 -4.29 -17.17
CA TYR A 134 -20.97 -4.94 -17.50
C TYR A 134 -20.15 -5.26 -16.25
N GLU A 135 -19.32 -6.28 -16.35
CA GLU A 135 -18.37 -6.68 -15.29
C GLU A 135 -17.06 -7.19 -15.89
N GLU A 136 -15.96 -6.80 -15.30
CA GLU A 136 -14.63 -7.29 -15.64
C GLU A 136 -13.82 -7.56 -14.37
N SER A 137 -13.02 -8.63 -14.41
CA SER A 137 -12.07 -8.96 -13.33
C SER A 137 -10.71 -9.24 -13.92
N PHE A 138 -9.65 -8.77 -13.24
CA PHE A 138 -8.27 -9.00 -13.65
C PHE A 138 -7.34 -8.93 -12.44
N GLU A 139 -6.07 -9.27 -12.67
CA GLU A 139 -5.06 -9.35 -11.63
C GLU A 139 -3.98 -8.30 -11.84
N LEU A 140 -3.46 -7.76 -10.72
CA LEU A 140 -2.28 -6.91 -10.73
C LEU A 140 -1.10 -7.70 -10.17
N HIS A 141 0.03 -7.55 -10.82
CA HIS A 141 1.30 -8.15 -10.43
C HIS A 141 2.35 -7.08 -10.18
N ASN A 142 3.33 -7.39 -9.33
CA ASN A 142 4.40 -6.45 -9.01
C ASN A 142 5.18 -6.06 -10.27
N LYS A 143 5.28 -4.77 -10.52
CA LYS A 143 5.95 -4.18 -11.69
C LYS A 143 7.46 -4.44 -11.72
N ASN A 144 8.07 -4.68 -10.56
CA ASN A 144 9.52 -4.79 -10.40
C ASN A 144 10.03 -6.25 -10.44
N LYS A 145 9.20 -7.19 -10.90
CA LYS A 145 9.54 -8.60 -11.04
C LYS A 145 9.41 -9.13 -12.45
#